data_5c798085e6b436b51453f93e76a6bbdf
#
_entry.id   5c798085e6b436b51453f93e76a6bbdf
#
_cell.length_a   1.000
_cell.length_b   1.000
_cell.length_c   1.000
_cell.angle_alpha   90.00
_cell.angle_beta   90.00
_cell.angle_gamma   90.00
#
_symmetry.space_group_name_H-M   'P 1'
#
loop_
_entity.id
_entity.type
_entity.pdbx_description
1 polymer ?
#
loop_
_entity_poly.entity_id
_entity_poly.type
_entity_poly.pdbx_seq_one_letter_code
_entity_poly.pdbx_strand_id
1 'polypeptide(L)'
;MKTALYQKKSINLNHINREEFQKLYEAGRKGLLTCRVCGEPVRLYLGIQSAAHFYHHFNRNSSCQDPVLDSSSPMQEEKNYVEQNGFRLPQSRAIISTEANEPYKTAQILKVDSPFHGGKSSLEAPATGGYLQELTKAGVQFDHNQAKAVMSTEGPLLILAGAGSGKTRVLTARTAFILSEKETAPERMMLVTFTAKAANEMKKRLSMYPNMNQSKINRIVSGTFHSIFYKILIFHQREKWSGDRLLKKDWQREQILKETGRKLGLEDKEFAYDLALQQISYWKNTMVLPNHVKPDSPWEEKIALLYKGYEDSKEKHGYFDFDDMLNGCHQLFSNEPQLLEQYQNRFDYFLIDEFQDINKVQYELIKMLSFRSKNVCAVGDDDQSIYAFRGSDPRYLLQFERDFSDAKTVILNQNYRSPHEIVETANKVISINQQRHQKKMKAQYSIPFKPILFYPYDEEEEATMILTD
;
A
#
# COMPACT_ATOMS: atom_id res chain seq x y z
N MET A 1 15.59 -7.48 -36.69
CA MET A 1 14.77 -7.84 -37.85
C MET A 1 13.30 -7.76 -37.50
N LYS A 2 12.46 -7.24 -38.40
CA LYS A 2 10.99 -7.20 -38.18
C LYS A 2 10.26 -8.35 -38.87
N THR A 3 10.96 -9.13 -39.70
CA THR A 3 10.40 -10.24 -40.44
C THR A 3 11.10 -11.56 -40.15
N ALA A 4 10.32 -12.65 -40.07
CA ALA A 4 10.81 -14.05 -39.94
C ALA A 4 9.87 -14.99 -40.67
N LEU A 5 10.28 -16.28 -40.82
CA LEU A 5 9.45 -17.34 -41.38
C LEU A 5 8.95 -18.24 -40.24
N TYR A 6 7.65 -18.48 -40.20
CA TYR A 6 7.00 -19.48 -39.35
C TYR A 6 6.17 -20.43 -40.22
N GLN A 7 6.44 -21.72 -40.15
CA GLN A 7 5.75 -22.72 -40.98
C GLN A 7 5.73 -22.36 -42.49
N LYS A 8 6.86 -21.84 -42.99
CA LYS A 8 7.06 -21.39 -44.41
C LYS A 8 6.26 -20.11 -44.78
N LYS A 9 5.54 -19.49 -43.85
CA LYS A 9 4.87 -18.19 -44.08
C LYS A 9 5.73 -17.05 -43.54
N SER A 10 5.81 -15.96 -44.32
CA SER A 10 6.51 -14.75 -43.89
C SER A 10 5.65 -14.01 -42.86
N ILE A 11 6.23 -13.75 -41.71
CA ILE A 11 5.61 -12.99 -40.62
C ILE A 11 6.30 -11.65 -40.53
N ASN A 12 5.52 -10.59 -40.39
CA ASN A 12 6.00 -9.25 -40.17
C ASN A 12 5.38 -8.70 -38.86
N LEU A 13 6.21 -8.36 -37.88
CA LEU A 13 5.80 -7.90 -36.57
C LEU A 13 4.92 -6.62 -36.60
N ASN A 14 5.00 -5.83 -37.68
CA ASN A 14 4.18 -4.64 -37.82
C ASN A 14 2.72 -4.94 -38.20
N HIS A 15 2.39 -6.19 -38.56
CA HIS A 15 1.06 -6.62 -39.04
C HIS A 15 0.48 -7.78 -38.23
N ILE A 16 1.02 -8.04 -37.03
CA ILE A 16 0.61 -9.16 -36.17
C ILE A 16 -0.20 -8.59 -35.00
N ASN A 17 -1.27 -9.29 -34.66
CA ASN A 17 -2.06 -9.02 -33.47
C ASN A 17 -1.28 -9.45 -32.21
N ARG A 18 -1.50 -8.78 -31.09
CA ARG A 18 -0.80 -9.05 -29.82
C ARG A 18 -0.92 -10.50 -29.36
N GLU A 19 -2.06 -11.13 -29.51
CA GLU A 19 -2.27 -12.56 -29.17
C GLU A 19 -1.34 -13.51 -29.93
N GLU A 20 -0.86 -13.11 -31.09
CA GLU A 20 0.07 -13.89 -31.88
C GLU A 20 1.52 -13.75 -31.41
N PHE A 21 1.85 -12.68 -30.68
CA PHE A 21 3.22 -12.48 -30.15
C PHE A 21 3.63 -13.59 -29.20
N GLN A 22 2.76 -14.01 -28.31
CA GLN A 22 3.03 -15.10 -27.35
C GLN A 22 3.30 -16.43 -28.10
N LYS A 23 2.45 -16.74 -29.09
CA LYS A 23 2.63 -17.95 -29.93
C LYS A 23 3.96 -17.92 -30.66
N LEU A 24 4.36 -16.75 -31.18
CA LEU A 24 5.63 -16.58 -31.89
C LEU A 24 6.84 -16.62 -30.94
N TYR A 25 6.72 -16.08 -29.75
CA TYR A 25 7.75 -16.19 -28.74
C TYR A 25 8.03 -17.64 -28.36
N GLU A 26 6.99 -18.44 -28.10
CA GLU A 26 7.13 -19.88 -27.86
C GLU A 26 7.68 -20.64 -29.08
N ALA A 27 7.20 -20.29 -30.27
CA ALA A 27 7.71 -20.89 -31.52
C ALA A 27 9.21 -20.62 -31.72
N GLY A 28 9.67 -19.40 -31.36
CA GLY A 28 11.09 -19.04 -31.39
C GLY A 28 11.92 -19.83 -30.39
N ARG A 29 11.40 -20.05 -29.17
CA ARG A 29 12.06 -20.91 -28.16
C ARG A 29 12.15 -22.38 -28.61
N LYS A 30 11.17 -22.88 -29.36
CA LYS A 30 11.14 -24.23 -29.91
C LYS A 30 11.93 -24.37 -31.24
N GLY A 31 12.59 -23.29 -31.73
CA GLY A 31 13.36 -23.28 -32.95
C GLY A 31 12.51 -23.37 -34.25
N LEU A 32 11.21 -23.03 -34.16
CA LEU A 32 10.27 -23.09 -35.28
C LEU A 32 10.22 -21.81 -36.13
N LEU A 33 10.90 -20.76 -35.66
CA LEU A 33 11.08 -19.51 -36.42
C LEU A 33 12.44 -19.52 -37.13
N THR A 34 12.48 -19.10 -38.38
CA THR A 34 13.71 -19.04 -39.17
C THR A 34 13.89 -17.66 -39.80
N CYS A 35 15.13 -17.24 -39.93
CA CYS A 35 15.48 -15.99 -40.60
C CYS A 35 15.11 -16.07 -42.09
N ARG A 36 14.45 -15.05 -42.61
CA ARG A 36 14.07 -14.97 -44.02
C ARG A 36 15.27 -14.85 -44.95
N VAL A 37 16.40 -14.32 -44.45
CA VAL A 37 17.61 -14.05 -45.27
C VAL A 37 18.56 -15.24 -45.27
N CYS A 38 18.89 -15.80 -44.10
CA CYS A 38 19.90 -16.86 -44.00
C CYS A 38 19.32 -18.25 -43.64
N GLY A 39 18.03 -18.39 -43.36
CA GLY A 39 17.39 -19.65 -42.99
C GLY A 39 17.68 -20.16 -41.58
N GLU A 40 18.57 -19.50 -40.81
CA GLU A 40 18.94 -19.91 -39.46
C GLU A 40 17.81 -19.64 -38.46
N PRO A 41 17.74 -20.42 -37.36
CA PRO A 41 16.75 -20.22 -36.31
C PRO A 41 16.87 -18.82 -35.68
N VAL A 42 15.73 -18.17 -35.49
CA VAL A 42 15.62 -16.86 -34.82
C VAL A 42 14.67 -16.94 -33.64
N ARG A 43 14.86 -16.04 -32.68
CA ARG A 43 13.97 -15.83 -31.52
C ARG A 43 13.34 -14.47 -31.61
N LEU A 44 12.17 -14.32 -30.99
CA LEU A 44 11.49 -13.06 -30.84
C LEU A 44 11.96 -12.40 -29.53
N TYR A 45 12.41 -11.16 -29.63
CA TYR A 45 12.68 -10.29 -28.49
C TYR A 45 11.42 -9.49 -28.17
N LEU A 46 10.95 -9.58 -26.92
CA LEU A 46 9.81 -8.82 -26.38
C LEU A 46 10.22 -7.97 -25.16
N GLY A 47 11.50 -7.74 -24.96
CA GLY A 47 11.99 -6.98 -23.82
C GLY A 47 11.71 -5.48 -23.89
N ILE A 48 12.11 -4.77 -22.82
CA ILE A 48 11.78 -3.36 -22.57
C ILE A 48 12.76 -2.41 -23.27
N GLN A 49 14.03 -2.80 -23.43
CA GLN A 49 15.11 -1.92 -23.92
C GLN A 49 15.01 -1.57 -25.40
N SER A 50 14.36 -2.41 -26.19
CA SER A 50 14.17 -2.16 -27.63
C SER A 50 12.81 -2.67 -28.11
N ALA A 51 12.36 -2.13 -29.27
CA ALA A 51 11.14 -2.61 -29.91
C ALA A 51 11.21 -4.11 -30.23
N ALA A 52 10.06 -4.81 -30.14
CA ALA A 52 9.96 -6.21 -30.51
C ALA A 52 10.62 -6.48 -31.87
N HIS A 53 11.50 -7.46 -31.90
CA HIS A 53 12.26 -7.82 -33.10
C HIS A 53 12.73 -9.28 -33.07
N PHE A 54 12.97 -9.89 -34.25
CA PHE A 54 13.61 -11.18 -34.34
C PHE A 54 15.13 -11.05 -34.27
N TYR A 55 15.81 -11.96 -33.59
CA TYR A 55 17.27 -11.99 -33.46
C TYR A 55 17.83 -13.42 -33.55
N HIS A 56 19.08 -13.54 -33.96
CA HIS A 56 19.79 -14.82 -34.00
C HIS A 56 20.39 -15.12 -32.64
N HIS A 57 20.10 -16.30 -32.10
CA HIS A 57 20.55 -16.67 -30.75
C HIS A 57 22.02 -17.11 -30.70
N PHE A 58 22.54 -17.72 -31.77
CA PHE A 58 23.86 -18.38 -31.77
C PHE A 58 24.90 -17.79 -32.71
N ASN A 59 24.58 -16.89 -33.63
CA ASN A 59 25.55 -16.29 -34.56
C ASN A 59 25.33 -14.79 -34.71
N ARG A 60 26.37 -14.00 -34.36
CA ARG A 60 26.42 -12.55 -34.62
C ARG A 60 26.81 -12.29 -36.11
N ASN A 61 26.06 -12.79 -37.06
CA ASN A 61 26.24 -12.38 -38.44
C ASN A 61 25.51 -11.04 -38.68
N SER A 62 26.26 -9.97 -38.79
CA SER A 62 25.83 -8.60 -39.00
C SER A 62 25.16 -8.32 -40.36
N SER A 63 25.01 -9.36 -41.23
CA SER A 63 24.51 -9.22 -42.60
C SER A 63 22.98 -9.39 -42.75
N CYS A 64 22.26 -9.73 -41.70
CA CYS A 64 20.81 -9.93 -41.78
C CYS A 64 20.07 -8.67 -41.31
N GLN A 65 20.05 -7.60 -42.09
CA GLN A 65 19.27 -6.39 -41.84
C GLN A 65 18.02 -6.32 -42.73
N ASP A 66 16.87 -5.97 -42.16
CA ASP A 66 15.66 -5.66 -42.92
C ASP A 66 15.77 -4.27 -43.54
N PRO A 67 15.29 -4.02 -44.77
CA PRO A 67 15.12 -2.66 -45.26
C PRO A 67 13.98 -1.94 -44.53
N VAL A 68 14.25 -0.73 -44.05
CA VAL A 68 13.35 0.11 -43.24
C VAL A 68 12.22 0.65 -44.11
N LEU A 69 10.98 0.59 -43.55
CA LEU A 69 9.86 1.41 -44.04
C LEU A 69 9.21 2.12 -42.84
N ASP A 70 9.35 3.45 -42.84
CA ASP A 70 8.69 4.37 -41.91
C ASP A 70 7.25 4.66 -42.31
N SER A 71 6.35 4.73 -41.35
CA SER A 71 5.19 5.65 -41.43
C SER A 71 4.53 5.88 -40.06
N SER A 72 4.52 7.12 -39.65
CA SER A 72 3.91 7.67 -38.44
C SER A 72 2.54 8.30 -38.74
N SER A 73 1.58 8.20 -37.85
CA SER A 73 0.48 9.17 -37.64
C SER A 73 -0.17 8.99 -36.27
N PRO A 74 -0.56 10.06 -35.57
CA PRO A 74 -1.07 10.00 -34.20
C PRO A 74 -2.58 9.87 -34.14
N MET A 75 -3.11 9.08 -33.20
CA MET A 75 -4.53 9.03 -32.87
C MET A 75 -4.85 9.59 -31.48
N GLN A 76 -6.01 10.20 -31.37
CA GLN A 76 -6.58 10.90 -30.22
C GLN A 76 -7.06 9.92 -29.12
N GLU A 77 -6.90 10.32 -27.87
CA GLU A 77 -7.33 9.56 -26.69
C GLU A 77 -8.79 9.80 -26.34
N GLU A 78 -9.60 8.75 -26.19
CA GLU A 78 -10.92 8.79 -25.53
C GLU A 78 -10.80 8.41 -24.05
N LYS A 79 -11.56 9.12 -23.19
CA LYS A 79 -11.49 9.03 -21.73
C LYS A 79 -12.47 7.97 -21.22
N ASN A 80 -11.96 6.86 -20.68
CA ASN A 80 -12.76 5.83 -20.01
C ASN A 80 -12.42 5.68 -18.51
N TYR A 81 -12.96 6.57 -17.68
CA TYR A 81 -12.89 6.45 -16.22
C TYR A 81 -14.12 7.06 -15.56
N VAL A 82 -14.47 6.55 -14.37
CA VAL A 82 -15.49 7.13 -13.48
C VAL A 82 -14.79 7.80 -12.30
N GLU A 83 -15.15 9.04 -12.02
CA GLU A 83 -14.75 9.71 -10.79
C GLU A 83 -15.68 9.30 -9.65
N GLN A 84 -15.14 8.60 -8.65
CA GLN A 84 -15.84 8.27 -7.42
C GLN A 84 -15.00 8.69 -6.22
N ASN A 85 -15.53 9.60 -5.41
CA ASN A 85 -14.87 10.15 -4.22
C ASN A 85 -13.48 10.79 -4.48
N GLY A 86 -13.29 11.42 -5.64
CA GLY A 86 -12.05 12.07 -6.02
C GLY A 86 -10.96 11.14 -6.55
N PHE A 87 -11.24 9.86 -6.69
CA PHE A 87 -10.39 8.90 -7.37
C PHE A 87 -10.95 8.57 -8.75
N ARG A 88 -10.07 8.52 -9.74
CA ARG A 88 -10.40 8.02 -11.08
C ARG A 88 -10.26 6.51 -11.06
N LEU A 89 -11.37 5.81 -10.97
CA LEU A 89 -11.42 4.36 -11.06
C LEU A 89 -11.69 3.97 -12.53
N PRO A 90 -10.98 2.95 -13.07
CA PRO A 90 -11.34 2.39 -14.36
C PRO A 90 -12.76 1.80 -14.28
N GLN A 91 -13.57 2.03 -15.31
CA GLN A 91 -15.02 1.74 -15.32
C GLN A 91 -15.38 0.26 -15.28
N SER A 92 -14.44 -0.63 -15.43
CA SER A 92 -14.63 -2.07 -15.26
C SER A 92 -13.32 -2.75 -14.91
N ARG A 93 -13.36 -3.72 -14.00
CA ARG A 93 -12.48 -4.88 -14.00
C ARG A 93 -13.00 -5.96 -14.98
N ALA A 94 -13.80 -5.59 -15.96
CA ALA A 94 -13.91 -6.46 -17.10
C ALA A 94 -12.47 -6.57 -17.62
N ILE A 95 -11.96 -7.78 -17.72
CA ILE A 95 -11.00 -8.13 -18.74
C ILE A 95 -11.67 -7.57 -20.01
N ILE A 96 -11.30 -6.34 -20.36
CA ILE A 96 -11.73 -5.79 -21.62
C ILE A 96 -11.03 -6.71 -22.60
N SER A 97 -11.76 -7.65 -23.17
CA SER A 97 -11.44 -8.17 -24.47
C SER A 97 -11.57 -6.97 -25.40
N THR A 98 -10.59 -6.08 -25.34
CA THR A 98 -10.37 -5.12 -26.40
C THR A 98 -10.18 -5.95 -27.63
N GLU A 99 -11.08 -5.72 -28.60
CA GLU A 99 -10.97 -6.36 -29.91
C GLU A 99 -9.51 -6.33 -30.33
N ALA A 100 -9.00 -7.46 -30.81
CA ALA A 100 -7.61 -7.83 -31.06
C ALA A 100 -6.90 -6.99 -32.13
N ASN A 101 -6.98 -5.67 -32.09
CA ASN A 101 -6.47 -4.78 -33.14
C ASN A 101 -5.60 -3.61 -32.66
N GLU A 102 -5.20 -3.57 -31.38
CA GLU A 102 -4.24 -2.54 -30.99
C GLU A 102 -2.81 -2.94 -31.44
N PRO A 103 -2.11 -2.08 -32.19
CA PRO A 103 -0.74 -2.35 -32.58
C PRO A 103 0.18 -2.38 -31.36
N TYR A 104 1.20 -3.23 -31.41
CA TYR A 104 2.25 -3.29 -30.40
C TYR A 104 2.87 -1.89 -30.18
N LYS A 105 2.78 -1.38 -28.96
CA LYS A 105 3.39 -0.10 -28.58
C LYS A 105 4.83 -0.35 -28.12
N THR A 106 5.77 0.30 -28.75
CA THR A 106 7.19 0.26 -28.39
C THR A 106 7.40 0.86 -27.01
N ALA A 107 8.30 0.29 -26.23
CA ALA A 107 8.75 0.88 -24.97
C ALA A 107 9.35 2.29 -25.21
N GLN A 108 9.06 3.21 -24.32
CA GLN A 108 9.46 4.62 -24.41
C GLN A 108 10.35 5.01 -23.24
N ILE A 109 11.47 5.66 -23.54
CA ILE A 109 12.30 6.28 -22.50
C ILE A 109 11.60 7.56 -22.04
N LEU A 110 11.24 7.63 -20.77
CA LEU A 110 10.59 8.80 -20.19
C LEU A 110 11.57 9.98 -20.07
N LYS A 111 11.15 11.14 -20.57
CA LYS A 111 11.90 12.38 -20.37
C LYS A 111 11.69 12.90 -18.95
N VAL A 112 12.78 13.07 -18.22
CA VAL A 112 12.79 13.78 -16.94
C VAL A 112 13.18 15.22 -17.22
N ASP A 113 12.19 16.11 -17.22
CA ASP A 113 12.36 17.48 -17.71
C ASP A 113 12.98 18.44 -16.68
N SER A 114 12.97 18.07 -15.39
CA SER A 114 13.55 18.90 -14.35
C SER A 114 15.01 18.53 -14.13
N PRO A 115 15.93 19.51 -14.17
CA PRO A 115 17.33 19.26 -13.84
C PRO A 115 17.47 18.86 -12.36
N PHE A 116 18.36 17.93 -12.10
CA PHE A 116 18.74 17.59 -10.73
C PHE A 116 19.56 18.78 -10.16
N HIS A 117 18.94 19.53 -9.29
CA HIS A 117 19.64 20.50 -8.47
C HIS A 117 20.16 19.80 -7.23
N GLY A 118 21.35 19.23 -7.30
CA GLY A 118 22.00 18.54 -6.19
C GLY A 118 22.06 19.43 -4.95
N GLY A 119 21.04 19.29 -4.11
CA GLY A 119 21.07 19.84 -2.76
C GLY A 119 21.77 18.85 -1.86
N LYS A 120 22.99 19.12 -1.43
CA LYS A 120 23.39 18.65 -0.13
C LYS A 120 22.35 19.23 0.84
N SER A 121 21.33 18.44 1.20
CA SER A 121 20.57 18.74 2.40
C SER A 121 21.64 18.97 3.45
N SER A 122 21.77 20.18 3.94
CA SER A 122 22.64 20.46 5.07
C SER A 122 22.10 19.58 6.20
N LEU A 123 22.77 18.46 6.43
CA LEU A 123 22.55 17.57 7.57
C LEU A 123 23.03 18.27 8.86
N GLU A 124 23.04 19.60 8.85
CA GLU A 124 23.24 20.40 10.05
C GLU A 124 21.95 20.27 10.86
N ALA A 125 21.91 19.21 11.69
CA ALA A 125 20.99 19.21 12.81
C ALA A 125 21.20 20.54 13.56
N PRO A 126 20.11 21.25 13.93
CA PRO A 126 20.27 22.40 14.80
C PRO A 126 21.10 21.94 16.00
N ALA A 127 22.13 22.68 16.35
CA ALA A 127 23.04 22.41 17.46
C ALA A 127 22.29 22.62 18.79
N THR A 128 21.29 21.79 19.03
CA THR A 128 20.52 21.73 20.27
C THR A 128 21.05 20.53 21.05
N GLY A 129 21.54 20.76 22.25
CA GLY A 129 21.99 19.72 23.17
C GLY A 129 20.91 18.65 23.42
N GLY A 130 21.17 17.73 24.33
CA GLY A 130 20.24 16.69 24.73
C GLY A 130 20.31 15.43 23.89
N TYR A 131 19.29 14.60 24.01
CA TYR A 131 19.27 13.25 23.44
C TYR A 131 19.39 13.22 21.90
N LEU A 132 18.94 14.27 21.19
CA LEU A 132 19.11 14.36 19.74
C LEU A 132 20.59 14.40 19.35
N GLN A 133 21.44 15.04 20.14
CA GLN A 133 22.89 15.04 19.93
C GLN A 133 23.51 13.66 20.21
N GLU A 134 22.99 12.93 21.19
CA GLU A 134 23.43 11.54 21.45
C GLU A 134 23.10 10.63 20.28
N LEU A 135 21.89 10.76 19.70
CA LEU A 135 21.49 10.04 18.49
C LEU A 135 22.42 10.37 17.31
N THR A 136 22.78 11.65 17.14
CA THR A 136 23.69 12.08 16.07
C THR A 136 25.10 11.51 16.27
N LYS A 137 25.62 11.50 17.49
CA LYS A 137 26.91 10.87 17.84
C LYS A 137 26.89 9.35 17.62
N ALA A 138 25.73 8.71 17.79
CA ALA A 138 25.50 7.30 17.47
C ALA A 138 25.31 7.02 15.96
N GLY A 139 25.48 8.02 15.09
CA GLY A 139 25.40 7.87 13.64
C GLY A 139 24.01 8.06 13.05
N VAL A 140 23.02 8.49 13.84
CA VAL A 140 21.65 8.74 13.35
C VAL A 140 21.54 10.22 12.95
N GLN A 141 21.71 10.49 11.67
CA GLN A 141 21.62 11.85 11.14
C GLN A 141 20.18 12.18 10.73
N PHE A 142 19.77 13.43 10.95
CA PHE A 142 18.45 13.98 10.60
C PHE A 142 18.60 15.22 9.74
N ASP A 143 17.71 15.39 8.77
CA ASP A 143 17.49 16.70 8.18
C ASP A 143 16.66 17.59 9.12
N HIS A 144 16.53 18.88 8.77
CA HIS A 144 15.80 19.85 9.59
C HIS A 144 14.37 19.43 9.91
N ASN A 145 13.63 18.90 8.92
CA ASN A 145 12.23 18.49 9.11
C ASN A 145 12.14 17.21 9.94
N GLN A 146 13.03 16.26 9.73
CA GLN A 146 13.11 15.06 10.56
C GLN A 146 13.43 15.41 12.02
N ALA A 147 14.40 16.29 12.27
CA ALA A 147 14.73 16.77 13.62
C ALA A 147 13.54 17.49 14.26
N LYS A 148 12.87 18.39 13.52
CA LYS A 148 11.66 19.08 13.98
C LYS A 148 10.56 18.07 14.37
N ALA A 149 10.33 17.03 13.56
CA ALA A 149 9.34 15.98 13.84
C ALA A 149 9.71 15.17 15.09
N VAL A 150 10.99 14.87 15.32
CA VAL A 150 11.48 14.15 16.51
C VAL A 150 11.25 14.99 17.78
N MET A 151 11.58 16.28 17.74
CA MET A 151 11.54 17.17 18.91
C MET A 151 10.14 17.71 19.27
N SER A 152 9.18 17.70 18.32
CA SER A 152 7.81 18.20 18.57
C SER A 152 7.00 17.22 19.41
N THR A 153 7.24 17.13 20.72
CA THR A 153 6.69 16.06 21.58
C THR A 153 5.27 16.32 22.07
N GLU A 154 4.85 17.59 22.18
CA GLU A 154 3.57 17.95 22.79
C GLU A 154 2.49 18.26 21.75
N GLY A 155 1.30 17.76 22.02
CA GLY A 155 0.10 17.92 21.19
C GLY A 155 0.05 17.00 19.98
N PRO A 156 -1.03 17.08 19.20
CA PRO A 156 -1.18 16.27 18.00
C PRO A 156 -0.15 16.66 16.93
N LEU A 157 0.45 15.66 16.29
CA LEU A 157 1.46 15.85 15.26
C LEU A 157 1.14 14.98 14.05
N LEU A 158 0.97 15.61 12.90
CA LEU A 158 0.89 14.94 11.62
C LEU A 158 2.25 15.00 10.92
N ILE A 159 2.80 13.85 10.57
CA ILE A 159 4.03 13.74 9.79
C ILE A 159 3.66 13.19 8.40
N LEU A 160 3.61 14.10 7.44
CA LEU A 160 3.41 13.74 6.04
C LEU A 160 4.75 13.34 5.44
N ALA A 161 4.92 12.06 5.17
CA ALA A 161 6.22 11.49 4.89
C ALA A 161 6.17 10.64 3.63
N GLY A 162 6.62 11.18 2.51
CA GLY A 162 6.65 10.44 1.24
C GLY A 162 7.54 9.21 1.28
N ALA A 163 7.47 8.39 0.23
CA ALA A 163 8.30 7.21 0.09
C ALA A 163 9.79 7.55 0.25
N GLY A 164 10.53 6.73 0.98
CA GLY A 164 11.97 6.90 1.16
C GLY A 164 12.41 8.10 2.01
N SER A 165 11.48 8.83 2.67
CA SER A 165 11.79 10.01 3.51
C SER A 165 12.24 9.68 4.94
N GLY A 166 12.27 8.40 5.32
CA GLY A 166 12.69 7.97 6.65
C GLY A 166 11.59 7.93 7.71
N LYS A 167 10.31 7.73 7.33
CA LYS A 167 9.15 7.58 8.25
C LYS A 167 9.50 6.80 9.53
N THR A 168 9.90 5.54 9.36
CA THR A 168 10.21 4.65 10.50
C THR A 168 11.39 5.13 11.33
N ARG A 169 12.40 5.78 10.71
CA ARG A 169 13.54 6.38 11.44
C ARG A 169 13.04 7.51 12.35
N VAL A 170 12.24 8.41 11.82
CA VAL A 170 11.70 9.54 12.58
C VAL A 170 10.81 9.04 13.72
N LEU A 171 9.92 8.08 13.45
CA LEU A 171 9.01 7.54 14.46
C LEU A 171 9.75 6.83 15.61
N THR A 172 10.76 6.01 15.30
CA THR A 172 11.58 5.33 16.31
C THR A 172 12.48 6.30 17.08
N ALA A 173 13.09 7.28 16.39
CA ALA A 173 13.90 8.30 17.06
C ALA A 173 13.05 9.20 17.97
N ARG A 174 11.84 9.58 17.54
CA ARG A 174 10.88 10.30 18.37
C ARG A 174 10.49 9.49 19.62
N THR A 175 10.23 8.18 19.47
CA THR A 175 9.95 7.29 20.59
C THR A 175 11.08 7.34 21.61
N ALA A 176 12.32 7.18 21.16
CA ALA A 176 13.50 7.20 22.03
C ALA A 176 13.72 8.58 22.64
N PHE A 177 13.48 9.65 21.89
CA PHE A 177 13.56 11.04 22.35
C PHE A 177 12.59 11.31 23.51
N ILE A 178 11.31 10.93 23.36
CA ILE A 178 10.28 11.09 24.40
C ILE A 178 10.68 10.31 25.65
N LEU A 179 11.13 9.07 25.53
CA LEU A 179 11.54 8.23 26.66
C LEU A 179 12.78 8.75 27.39
N SER A 180 13.64 9.50 26.73
CA SER A 180 14.89 9.99 27.29
C SER A 180 14.79 11.44 27.80
N GLU A 181 14.19 12.35 27.02
CA GLU A 181 14.10 13.77 27.36
C GLU A 181 12.90 14.11 28.27
N LYS A 182 11.79 13.37 28.10
CA LYS A 182 10.58 13.58 28.89
C LYS A 182 10.50 12.62 30.09
N GLU A 183 11.47 11.73 30.24
CA GLU A 183 11.50 10.71 31.29
C GLU A 183 10.19 9.91 31.40
N THR A 184 9.46 9.80 30.27
CA THR A 184 8.19 9.10 30.19
C THR A 184 8.38 7.62 30.46
N ALA A 185 7.54 7.05 31.32
CA ALA A 185 7.55 5.61 31.56
C ALA A 185 7.16 4.86 30.27
N PRO A 186 7.94 3.83 29.84
CA PRO A 186 7.70 3.16 28.57
C PRO A 186 6.27 2.59 28.39
N GLU A 187 5.63 2.11 29.44
CA GLU A 187 4.26 1.59 29.46
C GLU A 187 3.17 2.65 29.23
N ARG A 188 3.54 3.92 29.29
CA ARG A 188 2.65 5.04 28.97
C ARG A 188 2.68 5.41 27.49
N MET A 189 3.46 4.68 26.67
CA MET A 189 3.53 4.86 25.23
C MET A 189 2.85 3.72 24.49
N MET A 190 2.04 4.07 23.50
CA MET A 190 1.44 3.13 22.55
C MET A 190 2.02 3.37 21.16
N LEU A 191 2.69 2.34 20.60
CA LEU A 191 3.30 2.36 19.28
C LEU A 191 2.57 1.38 18.36
N VAL A 192 1.81 1.90 17.42
CA VAL A 192 0.93 1.10 16.55
C VAL A 192 1.50 1.05 15.13
N THR A 193 1.52 -0.14 14.54
CA THR A 193 1.98 -0.38 13.17
C THR A 193 0.99 -1.22 12.41
N PHE A 194 1.10 -1.22 11.08
CA PHE A 194 0.20 -2.01 10.24
C PHE A 194 0.51 -3.51 10.27
N THR A 195 1.79 -3.90 10.42
CA THR A 195 2.23 -5.30 10.41
C THR A 195 3.06 -5.68 11.63
N ALA A 196 2.98 -6.94 12.05
CA ALA A 196 3.81 -7.47 13.14
C ALA A 196 5.32 -7.40 12.80
N LYS A 197 5.67 -7.53 11.52
CA LYS A 197 7.06 -7.38 11.04
C LYS A 197 7.56 -5.94 11.28
N ALA A 198 6.75 -4.93 10.97
CA ALA A 198 7.11 -3.53 11.21
C ALA A 198 7.27 -3.24 12.70
N ALA A 199 6.38 -3.77 13.56
CA ALA A 199 6.51 -3.63 15.02
C ALA A 199 7.82 -4.22 15.55
N ASN A 200 8.22 -5.39 15.06
CA ASN A 200 9.49 -6.04 15.45
C ASN A 200 10.70 -5.25 14.90
N GLU A 201 10.63 -4.73 13.69
CA GLU A 201 11.69 -3.89 13.12
C GLU A 201 11.87 -2.60 13.93
N MET A 202 10.78 -1.95 14.34
CA MET A 202 10.85 -0.77 15.20
C MET A 202 11.52 -1.06 16.55
N LYS A 203 11.18 -2.18 17.20
CA LYS A 203 11.85 -2.61 18.44
C LYS A 203 13.35 -2.85 18.22
N LYS A 204 13.72 -3.49 17.10
CA LYS A 204 15.12 -3.70 16.75
C LYS A 204 15.86 -2.38 16.52
N ARG A 205 15.23 -1.41 15.86
CA ARG A 205 15.83 -0.07 15.66
C ARG A 205 15.99 0.68 16.96
N LEU A 206 14.97 0.65 17.83
CA LEU A 206 15.04 1.25 19.16
C LEU A 206 16.22 0.68 19.99
N SER A 207 16.50 -0.62 19.92
CA SER A 207 17.60 -1.23 20.65
C SER A 207 19.01 -0.78 20.21
N MET A 208 19.09 -0.11 19.04
CA MET A 208 20.36 0.45 18.53
C MET A 208 20.60 1.89 19.02
N TYR A 209 19.61 2.51 19.67
CA TYR A 209 19.72 3.89 20.11
C TYR A 209 20.29 4.01 21.52
N PRO A 210 21.02 5.11 21.82
CA PRO A 210 21.56 5.34 23.17
C PRO A 210 20.46 5.26 24.24
N ASN A 211 20.80 4.77 25.41
CA ASN A 211 19.91 4.69 26.57
C ASN A 211 18.65 3.81 26.39
N MET A 212 18.55 3.06 25.28
CA MET A 212 17.44 2.14 24.97
C MET A 212 17.88 0.70 25.21
N ASN A 213 17.57 0.19 26.40
CA ASN A 213 17.79 -1.22 26.73
C ASN A 213 16.54 -2.07 26.45
N GLN A 214 16.74 -3.39 26.36
CA GLN A 214 15.66 -4.33 26.05
C GLN A 214 14.51 -4.29 27.07
N SER A 215 14.80 -4.03 28.35
CA SER A 215 13.80 -3.92 29.40
C SER A 215 12.85 -2.74 29.14
N LYS A 216 13.38 -1.55 28.82
CA LYS A 216 12.57 -0.37 28.46
C LYS A 216 11.72 -0.66 27.22
N ILE A 217 12.31 -1.25 26.16
CA ILE A 217 11.64 -1.52 24.90
C ILE A 217 10.50 -2.51 25.08
N ASN A 218 10.67 -3.54 25.89
CA ASN A 218 9.64 -4.55 26.14
C ASN A 218 8.43 -4.00 26.93
N ARG A 219 8.60 -2.91 27.68
CA ARG A 219 7.53 -2.25 28.43
C ARG A 219 6.69 -1.30 27.56
N ILE A 220 7.20 -0.89 26.39
CA ILE A 220 6.40 -0.11 25.42
C ILE A 220 5.24 -0.98 24.90
N VAL A 221 4.03 -0.46 24.96
CA VAL A 221 2.87 -1.13 24.36
C VAL A 221 2.97 -1.00 22.84
N SER A 222 3.45 -2.02 22.16
CA SER A 222 3.70 -1.97 20.71
C SER A 222 3.19 -3.20 19.98
N GLY A 223 2.67 -2.99 18.78
CA GLY A 223 2.12 -4.05 17.94
C GLY A 223 1.22 -3.52 16.82
N THR A 224 0.47 -4.43 16.21
CA THR A 224 -0.62 -4.06 15.30
C THR A 224 -1.87 -3.67 16.09
N PHE A 225 -2.79 -2.92 15.49
CA PHE A 225 -4.10 -2.63 16.08
C PHE A 225 -4.74 -3.90 16.66
N HIS A 226 -4.92 -4.92 15.85
CA HIS A 226 -5.52 -6.17 16.29
C HIS A 226 -4.79 -6.77 17.50
N SER A 227 -3.47 -6.82 17.49
CA SER A 227 -2.71 -7.45 18.58
C SER A 227 -2.81 -6.71 19.90
N ILE A 228 -2.89 -5.38 19.86
CA ILE A 228 -3.00 -4.53 21.06
C ILE A 228 -4.43 -4.63 21.61
N PHE A 229 -5.44 -4.37 20.78
CA PHE A 229 -6.83 -4.31 21.21
C PHE A 229 -7.39 -5.69 21.59
N TYR A 230 -6.96 -6.76 20.92
CA TYR A 230 -7.31 -8.11 21.31
C TYR A 230 -6.77 -8.48 22.70
N LYS A 231 -5.57 -8.02 23.07
CA LYS A 231 -5.06 -8.21 24.44
C LYS A 231 -5.93 -7.51 25.49
N ILE A 232 -6.45 -6.34 25.18
CA ILE A 232 -7.40 -5.63 26.06
C ILE A 232 -8.67 -6.44 26.24
N LEU A 233 -9.24 -6.96 25.16
CA LEU A 233 -10.45 -7.81 25.22
C LEU A 233 -10.23 -9.08 26.05
N ILE A 234 -9.13 -9.80 25.82
CA ILE A 234 -8.81 -11.00 26.60
C ILE A 234 -8.64 -10.67 28.08
N PHE A 235 -8.03 -9.54 28.41
CA PHE A 235 -7.78 -9.14 29.79
C PHE A 235 -9.08 -8.88 30.54
N HIS A 236 -10.08 -8.25 29.92
CA HIS A 236 -11.33 -7.85 30.56
C HIS A 236 -12.48 -8.87 30.39
N GLN A 237 -12.51 -9.59 29.26
CA GLN A 237 -13.62 -10.49 28.89
C GLN A 237 -13.09 -11.82 28.31
N ARG A 238 -12.24 -12.49 29.08
CA ARG A 238 -11.51 -13.70 28.64
C ARG A 238 -12.40 -14.80 28.11
N GLU A 239 -13.53 -15.03 28.74
CA GLU A 239 -14.46 -16.10 28.34
C GLU A 239 -15.08 -15.85 26.97
N LYS A 240 -15.44 -14.60 26.68
CA LYS A 240 -16.01 -14.19 25.38
C LYS A 240 -14.97 -14.24 24.27
N TRP A 241 -13.74 -13.80 24.54
CA TRP A 241 -12.69 -13.60 23.53
C TRP A 241 -11.60 -14.66 23.56
N SER A 242 -11.94 -15.89 23.96
CA SER A 242 -11.01 -17.01 23.97
C SER A 242 -10.58 -17.40 22.55
N GLY A 243 -9.29 -17.69 22.36
CA GLY A 243 -8.70 -17.94 21.04
C GLY A 243 -9.19 -19.20 20.32
N ASP A 244 -9.87 -20.10 21.01
CA ASP A 244 -10.58 -21.27 20.45
C ASP A 244 -11.89 -20.87 19.75
N ARG A 245 -12.47 -19.73 20.09
CA ARG A 245 -13.68 -19.17 19.48
C ARG A 245 -13.39 -18.29 18.26
N LEU A 246 -12.13 -18.01 17.98
CA LEU A 246 -11.72 -17.17 16.85
C LEU A 246 -11.79 -17.95 15.53
N LEU A 247 -12.55 -17.43 14.58
CA LEU A 247 -12.60 -17.90 13.20
C LEU A 247 -11.34 -17.42 12.45
N LYS A 248 -10.27 -18.21 12.52
CA LYS A 248 -8.93 -17.83 12.00
C LYS A 248 -8.79 -17.98 10.50
N LYS A 249 -9.55 -18.91 9.91
CA LYS A 249 -9.38 -19.28 8.49
C LYS A 249 -10.62 -18.87 7.70
N ASP A 250 -10.41 -18.41 6.48
CA ASP A 250 -11.48 -17.93 5.60
C ASP A 250 -12.54 -19.00 5.33
N TRP A 251 -12.14 -20.26 5.15
CA TRP A 251 -13.10 -21.35 4.94
C TRP A 251 -14.09 -21.52 6.10
N GLN A 252 -13.71 -21.23 7.37
CA GLN A 252 -14.61 -21.29 8.52
C GLN A 252 -15.71 -20.22 8.41
N ARG A 253 -15.32 -19.02 8.00
CA ARG A 253 -16.25 -17.90 7.78
C ARG A 253 -17.15 -18.15 6.57
N GLU A 254 -16.57 -18.64 5.47
CA GLU A 254 -17.35 -19.03 4.29
C GLU A 254 -18.36 -20.14 4.58
N GLN A 255 -18.02 -21.12 5.40
CA GLN A 255 -18.95 -22.18 5.77
C GLN A 255 -20.19 -21.62 6.47
N ILE A 256 -20.01 -20.68 7.41
CA ILE A 256 -21.13 -20.02 8.09
C ILE A 256 -21.99 -19.25 7.08
N LEU A 257 -21.37 -18.54 6.12
CA LEU A 257 -22.11 -17.82 5.07
C LEU A 257 -22.88 -18.78 4.15
N LYS A 258 -22.27 -19.90 3.75
CA LYS A 258 -22.92 -20.93 2.93
C LYS A 258 -24.12 -21.55 3.64
N GLU A 259 -23.98 -21.87 4.94
CA GLU A 259 -25.09 -22.35 5.76
C GLU A 259 -26.21 -21.33 5.92
N THR A 260 -25.82 -20.05 6.07
CA THR A 260 -26.78 -18.94 6.13
C THR A 260 -27.49 -18.76 4.79
N GLY A 261 -26.75 -18.81 3.68
CA GLY A 261 -27.30 -18.72 2.32
C GLY A 261 -28.33 -19.81 2.04
N ARG A 262 -28.06 -21.08 2.44
CA ARG A 262 -29.01 -22.17 2.31
C ARG A 262 -30.31 -21.89 3.06
N LYS A 263 -30.25 -21.40 4.30
CA LYS A 263 -31.43 -21.05 5.09
C LYS A 263 -32.26 -19.92 4.46
N LEU A 264 -31.61 -19.03 3.71
CA LEU A 264 -32.23 -17.90 3.01
C LEU A 264 -32.69 -18.25 1.58
N GLY A 265 -32.48 -19.49 1.13
CA GLY A 265 -32.81 -19.91 -0.23
C GLY A 265 -31.88 -19.28 -1.30
N LEU A 266 -30.70 -18.84 -0.90
CA LEU A 266 -29.67 -18.28 -1.79
C LEU A 266 -28.70 -19.38 -2.27
N GLU A 267 -29.22 -20.55 -2.62
CA GLU A 267 -28.42 -21.67 -3.14
C GLU A 267 -28.01 -21.41 -4.60
N ASP A 268 -27.11 -20.50 -4.80
CA ASP A 268 -26.46 -20.35 -6.08
C ASP A 268 -25.07 -20.99 -6.01
N LYS A 269 -24.81 -22.01 -6.83
CA LYS A 269 -23.50 -22.70 -6.86
C LYS A 269 -22.39 -21.75 -7.29
N GLU A 270 -22.75 -20.63 -7.92
CA GLU A 270 -21.85 -19.60 -8.46
C GLU A 270 -21.78 -18.35 -7.57
N PHE A 271 -22.44 -18.33 -6.40
CA PHE A 271 -22.40 -17.17 -5.52
C PHE A 271 -20.99 -16.97 -4.93
N ALA A 272 -20.42 -15.80 -5.16
CA ALA A 272 -19.08 -15.43 -4.73
C ALA A 272 -19.02 -15.12 -3.22
N TYR A 273 -18.99 -16.16 -2.39
CA TYR A 273 -18.95 -16.03 -0.93
C TYR A 273 -17.69 -15.35 -0.40
N ASP A 274 -16.58 -15.47 -1.09
CA ASP A 274 -15.32 -14.77 -0.82
C ASP A 274 -15.48 -13.25 -0.97
N LEU A 275 -16.13 -12.80 -2.04
CA LEU A 275 -16.45 -11.38 -2.23
C LEU A 275 -17.48 -10.89 -1.21
N ALA A 276 -18.45 -11.74 -0.83
CA ALA A 276 -19.41 -11.40 0.21
C ALA A 276 -18.70 -11.20 1.57
N LEU A 277 -17.73 -12.05 1.92
CA LEU A 277 -16.91 -11.87 3.13
C LEU A 277 -16.11 -10.56 3.08
N GLN A 278 -15.55 -10.20 1.94
CA GLN A 278 -14.83 -8.93 1.78
C GLN A 278 -15.77 -7.73 2.00
N GLN A 279 -16.98 -7.79 1.45
CA GLN A 279 -17.96 -6.72 1.64
C GLN A 279 -18.44 -6.63 3.09
N ILE A 280 -18.68 -7.75 3.75
CA ILE A 280 -19.02 -7.78 5.19
C ILE A 280 -17.88 -7.20 6.03
N SER A 281 -16.66 -7.60 5.76
CA SER A 281 -15.48 -7.05 6.42
C SER A 281 -15.35 -5.53 6.20
N TYR A 282 -15.61 -5.05 4.97
CA TYR A 282 -15.66 -3.62 4.67
C TYR A 282 -16.69 -2.89 5.52
N TRP A 283 -17.93 -3.40 5.61
CA TRP A 283 -18.97 -2.81 6.46
C TRP A 283 -18.58 -2.79 7.94
N LYS A 284 -18.02 -3.88 8.45
CA LYS A 284 -17.53 -3.97 9.84
C LYS A 284 -16.42 -2.94 10.11
N ASN A 285 -15.45 -2.82 9.19
CA ASN A 285 -14.34 -1.89 9.29
C ASN A 285 -14.75 -0.42 9.15
N THR A 286 -15.88 -0.15 8.47
CA THR A 286 -16.51 1.16 8.37
C THR A 286 -17.60 1.39 9.41
N MET A 287 -17.74 0.47 10.38
CA MET A 287 -18.70 0.52 11.49
C MET A 287 -20.16 0.58 11.02
N VAL A 288 -20.48 -0.11 9.93
CA VAL A 288 -21.86 -0.29 9.44
C VAL A 288 -22.38 -1.60 9.98
N LEU A 289 -23.33 -1.53 10.91
CA LEU A 289 -23.99 -2.70 11.49
C LEU A 289 -24.95 -3.36 10.49
N PRO A 290 -25.26 -4.67 10.61
CA PRO A 290 -26.14 -5.37 9.68
C PRO A 290 -27.48 -4.67 9.40
N ASN A 291 -28.11 -4.13 10.44
CA ASN A 291 -29.40 -3.43 10.34
C ASN A 291 -29.29 -1.99 9.79
N HIS A 292 -28.08 -1.47 9.57
CA HIS A 292 -27.82 -0.12 9.06
C HIS A 292 -27.25 -0.13 7.64
N VAL A 293 -27.08 -1.31 7.04
CA VAL A 293 -26.66 -1.43 5.66
C VAL A 293 -27.72 -0.82 4.74
N LYS A 294 -27.27 0.05 3.83
CA LYS A 294 -28.08 0.61 2.75
C LYS A 294 -27.54 0.04 1.44
N PRO A 295 -28.11 -1.04 0.92
CA PRO A 295 -27.61 -1.68 -0.28
C PRO A 295 -27.86 -0.81 -1.51
N ASP A 296 -26.88 -0.68 -2.37
CA ASP A 296 -26.95 0.09 -3.63
C ASP A 296 -27.20 -0.82 -4.85
N SER A 297 -27.25 -2.14 -4.65
CA SER A 297 -27.44 -3.13 -5.71
C SER A 297 -28.16 -4.38 -5.21
N PRO A 298 -28.81 -5.18 -6.10
CA PRO A 298 -29.40 -6.46 -5.74
C PRO A 298 -28.41 -7.46 -5.16
N TRP A 299 -27.13 -7.34 -5.53
CA TRP A 299 -26.07 -8.16 -4.96
C TRP A 299 -25.78 -7.78 -3.49
N GLU A 300 -25.70 -6.48 -3.20
CA GLU A 300 -25.53 -5.98 -1.84
C GLU A 300 -26.75 -6.28 -0.95
N GLU A 301 -27.95 -6.29 -1.48
CA GLU A 301 -29.16 -6.73 -0.74
C GLU A 301 -29.01 -8.17 -0.23
N LYS A 302 -28.54 -9.09 -1.08
CA LYS A 302 -28.25 -10.47 -0.69
C LYS A 302 -27.17 -10.54 0.38
N ILE A 303 -26.10 -9.75 0.23
CA ILE A 303 -25.00 -9.73 1.23
C ILE A 303 -25.46 -9.14 2.56
N ALA A 304 -26.33 -8.13 2.56
CA ALA A 304 -26.87 -7.57 3.79
C ALA A 304 -27.66 -8.63 4.60
N LEU A 305 -28.45 -9.46 3.92
CA LEU A 305 -29.13 -10.61 4.53
C LEU A 305 -28.13 -11.65 5.05
N LEU A 306 -27.10 -11.97 4.26
CA LEU A 306 -26.03 -12.87 4.67
C LEU A 306 -25.24 -12.31 5.85
N TYR A 307 -24.96 -11.01 5.88
CA TYR A 307 -24.27 -10.36 6.98
C TYR A 307 -25.03 -10.52 8.30
N LYS A 308 -26.34 -10.24 8.29
CA LYS A 308 -27.17 -10.42 9.46
C LYS A 308 -27.13 -11.88 9.95
N GLY A 309 -27.39 -12.83 9.08
CA GLY A 309 -27.36 -14.24 9.46
C GLY A 309 -25.98 -14.77 9.86
N TYR A 310 -24.91 -14.18 9.33
CA TYR A 310 -23.53 -14.46 9.73
C TYR A 310 -23.26 -14.00 11.17
N GLU A 311 -23.66 -12.77 11.52
CA GLU A 311 -23.52 -12.24 12.88
C GLU A 311 -24.40 -13.05 13.88
N ASP A 312 -25.68 -13.33 13.53
CA ASP A 312 -26.57 -14.13 14.33
C ASP A 312 -25.99 -15.55 14.60
N SER A 313 -25.38 -16.15 13.59
CA SER A 313 -24.72 -17.45 13.70
C SER A 313 -23.51 -17.43 14.63
N LYS A 314 -22.67 -16.38 14.49
CA LYS A 314 -21.49 -16.20 15.37
C LYS A 314 -21.92 -16.00 16.82
N GLU A 315 -22.91 -15.14 17.06
CA GLU A 315 -23.44 -14.88 18.39
C GLU A 315 -23.97 -16.15 19.04
N LYS A 316 -24.79 -16.93 18.32
CA LYS A 316 -25.38 -18.21 18.79
C LYS A 316 -24.30 -19.21 19.23
N HIS A 317 -23.16 -19.28 18.51
CA HIS A 317 -22.11 -20.26 18.81
C HIS A 317 -20.97 -19.66 19.64
N GLY A 318 -21.02 -18.37 19.95
CA GLY A 318 -19.99 -17.64 20.68
C GLY A 318 -18.71 -17.45 19.86
N TYR A 319 -18.77 -17.44 18.53
CA TYR A 319 -17.64 -17.22 17.65
C TYR A 319 -17.40 -15.72 17.38
N PHE A 320 -16.17 -15.40 17.04
CA PHE A 320 -15.80 -14.08 16.56
C PHE A 320 -14.70 -14.16 15.48
N ASP A 321 -14.61 -13.15 14.64
CA ASP A 321 -13.58 -13.01 13.62
C ASP A 321 -12.59 -11.87 13.94
N PHE A 322 -11.65 -11.61 13.04
CA PHE A 322 -10.66 -10.55 13.25
C PHE A 322 -11.27 -9.14 13.31
N ASP A 323 -12.31 -8.87 12.50
CA ASP A 323 -12.97 -7.56 12.50
C ASP A 323 -13.72 -7.31 13.82
N ASP A 324 -14.21 -8.37 14.47
CA ASP A 324 -14.87 -8.26 15.77
C ASP A 324 -13.92 -7.82 16.89
N MET A 325 -12.63 -8.08 16.78
CA MET A 325 -11.67 -7.68 17.82
C MET A 325 -11.63 -6.14 17.99
N LEU A 326 -11.67 -5.40 16.90
CA LEU A 326 -11.64 -3.94 16.97
C LEU A 326 -13.03 -3.39 17.35
N ASN A 327 -14.09 -3.89 16.72
CA ASN A 327 -15.46 -3.49 17.03
C ASN A 327 -15.84 -3.85 18.48
N GLY A 328 -15.43 -5.03 18.96
CA GLY A 328 -15.64 -5.45 20.35
C GLY A 328 -14.93 -4.54 21.36
N CYS A 329 -13.72 -4.11 21.04
CA CYS A 329 -12.99 -3.17 21.90
C CYS A 329 -13.64 -1.78 21.90
N HIS A 330 -14.11 -1.30 20.74
CA HIS A 330 -14.88 -0.07 20.66
C HIS A 330 -16.17 -0.14 21.49
N GLN A 331 -16.92 -1.24 21.37
CA GLN A 331 -18.13 -1.46 22.19
C GLN A 331 -17.81 -1.53 23.69
N LEU A 332 -16.72 -2.23 24.07
CA LEU A 332 -16.29 -2.31 25.46
C LEU A 332 -16.06 -0.92 26.06
N PHE A 333 -15.30 -0.08 25.37
CA PHE A 333 -15.03 1.28 25.83
C PHE A 333 -16.25 2.19 25.79
N SER A 334 -17.17 2.01 24.84
CA SER A 334 -18.42 2.76 24.76
C SER A 334 -19.38 2.41 25.90
N ASN A 335 -19.41 1.14 26.30
CA ASN A 335 -20.31 0.64 27.35
C ASN A 335 -19.72 0.82 28.75
N GLU A 336 -18.40 0.93 28.88
CA GLU A 336 -17.71 1.02 30.16
C GLU A 336 -16.85 2.31 30.23
N PRO A 337 -17.45 3.51 30.43
CA PRO A 337 -16.73 4.78 30.43
C PRO A 337 -15.61 4.87 31.48
N GLN A 338 -15.79 4.22 32.64
CA GLN A 338 -14.78 4.17 33.69
C GLN A 338 -13.54 3.38 33.25
N LEU A 339 -13.76 2.30 32.49
CA LEU A 339 -12.67 1.52 31.92
C LEU A 339 -11.93 2.34 30.85
N LEU A 340 -12.67 3.02 30.00
CA LEU A 340 -12.07 3.93 29.01
C LEU A 340 -11.19 4.98 29.68
N GLU A 341 -11.68 5.61 30.76
CA GLU A 341 -10.91 6.60 31.53
C GLU A 341 -9.61 6.02 32.09
N GLN A 342 -9.62 4.77 32.60
CA GLN A 342 -8.40 4.10 33.04
C GLN A 342 -7.35 3.99 31.94
N TYR A 343 -7.77 3.61 30.70
CA TYR A 343 -6.87 3.54 29.56
C TYR A 343 -6.41 4.92 29.05
N GLN A 344 -7.27 5.94 29.11
CA GLN A 344 -6.90 7.32 28.81
C GLN A 344 -5.85 7.86 29.81
N ASN A 345 -5.95 7.48 31.07
CA ASN A 345 -4.99 7.83 32.11
C ASN A 345 -3.69 7.04 32.04
N ARG A 346 -3.72 5.86 31.39
CA ARG A 346 -2.57 5.00 31.23
C ARG A 346 -1.60 5.49 30.15
N PHE A 347 -2.11 6.05 29.05
CA PHE A 347 -1.30 6.38 27.88
C PHE A 347 -1.16 7.90 27.72
N ASP A 348 0.09 8.35 27.67
CA ASP A 348 0.42 9.75 27.40
C ASP A 348 0.71 10.01 25.93
N TYR A 349 1.25 9.02 25.20
CA TYR A 349 1.69 9.17 23.81
C TYR A 349 1.20 8.03 22.95
N PHE A 350 0.65 8.39 21.79
CA PHE A 350 0.22 7.47 20.73
C PHE A 350 1.03 7.76 19.47
N LEU A 351 1.76 6.79 18.98
CA LEU A 351 2.55 6.90 17.76
C LEU A 351 2.03 5.86 16.76
N ILE A 352 1.54 6.31 15.62
CA ILE A 352 0.84 5.45 14.64
C ILE A 352 1.56 5.57 13.31
N ASP A 353 2.05 4.45 12.81
CA ASP A 353 2.67 4.33 11.48
C ASP A 353 1.62 3.97 10.43
N GLU A 354 1.89 4.34 9.18
CA GLU A 354 1.03 4.11 8.01
C GLU A 354 -0.44 4.57 8.24
N PHE A 355 -0.58 5.78 8.76
CA PHE A 355 -1.89 6.32 9.16
C PHE A 355 -2.89 6.46 8.00
N GLN A 356 -2.43 6.50 6.75
CA GLN A 356 -3.30 6.52 5.57
C GLN A 356 -4.06 5.20 5.38
N ASP A 357 -3.62 4.11 6.00
CA ASP A 357 -4.21 2.77 5.83
C ASP A 357 -5.15 2.38 6.97
N ILE A 358 -5.40 3.27 7.93
CA ILE A 358 -6.34 3.00 9.01
C ILE A 358 -7.80 3.04 8.53
N ASN A 359 -8.63 2.19 9.13
CA ASN A 359 -10.06 2.18 8.92
C ASN A 359 -10.82 2.95 10.01
N LYS A 360 -12.15 3.08 9.85
CA LYS A 360 -12.97 3.89 10.75
C LYS A 360 -12.90 3.43 12.20
N VAL A 361 -13.01 2.13 12.48
CA VAL A 361 -12.98 1.63 13.86
C VAL A 361 -11.63 1.86 14.52
N GLN A 362 -10.53 1.74 13.79
CA GLN A 362 -9.18 2.06 14.28
C GLN A 362 -9.06 3.54 14.62
N TYR A 363 -9.57 4.39 13.73
CA TYR A 363 -9.56 5.85 13.93
C TYR A 363 -10.35 6.25 15.17
N GLU A 364 -11.58 5.72 15.34
CA GLU A 364 -12.41 6.01 16.51
C GLU A 364 -11.76 5.52 17.81
N LEU A 365 -11.16 4.33 17.81
CA LEU A 365 -10.42 3.82 18.97
C LEU A 365 -9.26 4.73 19.38
N ILE A 366 -8.49 5.25 18.42
CA ILE A 366 -7.42 6.22 18.71
C ILE A 366 -8.00 7.51 19.29
N LYS A 367 -9.07 8.05 18.73
CA LYS A 367 -9.74 9.26 19.25
C LYS A 367 -10.23 9.06 20.69
N MET A 368 -10.88 7.93 20.97
CA MET A 368 -11.36 7.60 22.31
C MET A 368 -10.20 7.56 23.33
N LEU A 369 -9.13 6.83 23.01
CA LEU A 369 -8.02 6.63 23.93
C LEU A 369 -7.18 7.90 24.13
N SER A 370 -6.98 8.68 23.10
CA SER A 370 -6.13 9.88 23.13
C SER A 370 -6.85 11.15 23.57
N PHE A 371 -8.13 11.06 23.87
CA PHE A 371 -8.98 12.22 24.20
C PHE A 371 -8.39 13.09 25.30
N ARG A 372 -7.77 12.49 26.32
CA ARG A 372 -7.18 13.20 27.46
C ARG A 372 -5.78 13.74 27.15
N SER A 373 -4.89 12.91 26.66
CA SER A 373 -3.49 13.29 26.44
C SER A 373 -3.30 14.16 25.20
N LYS A 374 -4.12 13.98 24.18
CA LYS A 374 -4.04 14.61 22.85
C LYS A 374 -2.70 14.43 22.14
N ASN A 375 -1.76 13.68 22.69
CA ASN A 375 -0.43 13.45 22.11
C ASN A 375 -0.48 12.31 21.08
N VAL A 376 -1.11 12.57 19.94
CA VAL A 376 -1.20 11.64 18.81
C VAL A 376 -0.20 12.06 17.75
N CYS A 377 0.76 11.18 17.45
CA CYS A 377 1.66 11.33 16.32
C CYS A 377 1.24 10.38 15.20
N ALA A 378 0.62 10.92 14.17
CA ALA A 378 0.23 10.21 12.96
C ALA A 378 1.33 10.35 11.91
N VAL A 379 1.87 9.24 11.43
CA VAL A 379 2.86 9.22 10.35
C VAL A 379 2.25 8.50 9.15
N GLY A 380 2.25 9.13 7.99
CA GLY A 380 1.63 8.55 6.81
C GLY A 380 1.96 9.28 5.52
N ASP A 381 1.47 8.71 4.44
CA ASP A 381 1.56 9.24 3.09
C ASP A 381 0.24 8.97 2.36
N ASP A 382 -0.57 10.00 2.20
CA ASP A 382 -1.84 9.92 1.49
C ASP A 382 -1.70 9.41 0.04
N ASP A 383 -0.52 9.61 -0.57
CA ASP A 383 -0.19 9.11 -1.90
C ASP A 383 0.05 7.59 -1.94
N GLN A 384 0.21 6.94 -0.79
CA GLN A 384 0.45 5.49 -0.66
C GLN A 384 -0.77 4.71 -0.16
N SER A 385 -1.94 5.31 -0.06
CA SER A 385 -3.16 4.63 0.38
C SER A 385 -3.67 3.66 -0.69
N ILE A 386 -3.54 2.35 -0.44
CA ILE A 386 -3.93 1.27 -1.37
C ILE A 386 -4.88 0.24 -0.76
N TYR A 387 -5.33 0.44 0.49
CA TYR A 387 -6.19 -0.52 1.21
C TYR A 387 -7.64 -0.07 1.36
N ALA A 388 -8.14 0.81 0.48
CA ALA A 388 -9.54 1.27 0.52
C ALA A 388 -10.56 0.12 0.45
N PHE A 389 -10.23 -0.96 -0.28
CA PHE A 389 -11.05 -2.18 -0.36
C PHE A 389 -11.21 -2.93 0.98
N ARG A 390 -10.36 -2.62 1.96
CA ARG A 390 -10.46 -3.12 3.35
C ARG A 390 -11.10 -2.11 4.31
N GLY A 391 -11.69 -1.04 3.80
CA GLY A 391 -12.32 0.02 4.59
C GLY A 391 -11.34 1.06 5.13
N SER A 392 -10.07 1.08 4.69
CA SER A 392 -9.19 2.19 4.99
C SER A 392 -9.63 3.45 4.25
N ASP A 393 -9.39 4.60 4.87
CA ASP A 393 -9.83 5.87 4.32
C ASP A 393 -8.76 6.96 4.53
N PRO A 394 -8.08 7.38 3.45
CA PRO A 394 -7.05 8.42 3.53
C PRO A 394 -7.60 9.78 4.01
N ARG A 395 -8.94 9.96 4.01
CA ARG A 395 -9.56 11.18 4.53
C ARG A 395 -9.26 11.39 6.01
N TYR A 396 -9.02 10.35 6.81
CA TYR A 396 -8.61 10.52 8.22
C TYR A 396 -7.27 11.23 8.34
N LEU A 397 -6.35 11.01 7.40
CA LEU A 397 -5.10 11.74 7.34
C LEU A 397 -5.31 13.17 6.84
N LEU A 398 -6.13 13.35 5.79
CA LEU A 398 -6.45 14.68 5.22
C LEU A 398 -7.22 15.58 6.21
N GLN A 399 -7.99 15.00 7.12
CA GLN A 399 -8.82 15.71 8.09
C GLN A 399 -8.20 15.76 9.48
N PHE A 400 -6.96 15.28 9.64
CA PHE A 400 -6.31 15.16 10.94
C PHE A 400 -6.29 16.47 11.71
N GLU A 401 -5.92 17.59 11.05
CA GLU A 401 -5.86 18.91 11.67
C GLU A 401 -7.24 19.44 12.11
N ARG A 402 -8.32 19.01 11.43
CA ARG A 402 -9.69 19.36 11.84
C ARG A 402 -10.14 18.57 13.06
N ASP A 403 -9.80 17.29 13.12
CA ASP A 403 -10.29 16.36 14.13
C ASP A 403 -9.43 16.38 15.40
N PHE A 404 -8.17 16.81 15.29
CA PHE A 404 -7.24 17.04 16.41
C PHE A 404 -6.89 18.54 16.46
N SER A 405 -7.56 19.28 17.33
CA SER A 405 -7.31 20.72 17.52
C SER A 405 -5.84 20.97 17.87
N ASP A 406 -5.29 22.06 17.36
CA ASP A 406 -3.89 22.48 17.56
C ASP A 406 -2.84 21.51 16.98
N ALA A 407 -3.25 20.65 16.04
CA ALA A 407 -2.33 19.75 15.36
C ALA A 407 -1.23 20.53 14.62
N LYS A 408 0.00 20.05 14.76
CA LYS A 408 1.15 20.53 14.00
C LYS A 408 1.39 19.61 12.82
N THR A 409 1.74 20.15 11.65
CA THR A 409 2.10 19.35 10.48
C THR A 409 3.57 19.53 10.15
N VAL A 410 4.25 18.42 9.91
CA VAL A 410 5.65 18.38 9.43
C VAL A 410 5.69 17.55 8.15
N ILE A 411 6.25 18.11 7.07
CA ILE A 411 6.36 17.43 5.79
C ILE A 411 7.80 16.93 5.60
N LEU A 412 7.97 15.61 5.45
CA LEU A 412 9.24 14.99 5.11
C LEU A 412 9.29 14.80 3.59
N ASN A 413 9.83 15.77 2.88
CA ASN A 413 9.86 15.80 1.43
C ASN A 413 11.18 15.35 0.80
N GLN A 414 12.20 15.00 1.61
CA GLN A 414 13.48 14.51 1.10
C GLN A 414 13.44 12.98 0.96
N ASN A 415 13.61 12.47 -0.27
CA ASN A 415 13.73 11.04 -0.55
C ASN A 415 15.21 10.63 -0.54
N TYR A 416 15.57 9.69 0.36
CA TYR A 416 16.92 9.16 0.53
C TYR A 416 17.11 7.81 -0.15
N ARG A 417 16.03 7.22 -0.69
CA ARG A 417 16.02 5.87 -1.23
C ARG A 417 16.25 5.83 -2.74
N SER A 418 15.54 6.71 -3.45
CA SER A 418 15.40 6.65 -4.91
C SER A 418 16.10 7.82 -5.59
N PRO A 419 16.65 7.61 -6.79
CA PRO A 419 17.27 8.68 -7.58
C PRO A 419 16.23 9.66 -8.13
N HIS A 420 16.72 10.81 -8.57
CA HIS A 420 15.91 11.92 -9.07
C HIS A 420 14.95 11.49 -10.20
N GLU A 421 15.39 10.66 -11.10
CA GLU A 421 14.64 10.19 -12.26
C GLU A 421 13.37 9.43 -11.85
N ILE A 422 13.47 8.60 -10.82
CA ILE A 422 12.32 7.86 -10.24
C ILE A 422 11.41 8.82 -9.47
N VAL A 423 11.99 9.66 -8.61
CA VAL A 423 11.22 10.59 -7.77
C VAL A 423 10.43 11.59 -8.61
N GLU A 424 11.04 12.15 -9.67
CA GLU A 424 10.35 13.10 -10.53
C GLU A 424 9.25 12.44 -11.36
N THR A 425 9.48 11.21 -11.84
CA THR A 425 8.45 10.41 -12.51
C THR A 425 7.26 10.14 -11.57
N ALA A 426 7.53 9.72 -10.34
CA ALA A 426 6.49 9.50 -9.33
C ALA A 426 5.73 10.79 -8.99
N ASN A 427 6.43 11.94 -8.85
CA ASN A 427 5.79 13.24 -8.66
C ASN A 427 4.83 13.60 -9.80
N LYS A 428 5.20 13.33 -11.06
CA LYS A 428 4.34 13.56 -12.22
C LYS A 428 3.10 12.67 -12.20
N VAL A 429 3.26 11.39 -11.93
CA VAL A 429 2.14 10.44 -11.86
C VAL A 429 1.16 10.85 -10.78
N ILE A 430 1.63 11.13 -9.57
CA ILE A 430 0.75 11.44 -8.44
C ILE A 430 0.12 12.84 -8.52
N SER A 431 0.68 13.76 -9.30
CA SER A 431 0.15 15.12 -9.48
C SER A 431 -1.25 15.15 -10.11
N ILE A 432 -1.67 14.06 -10.74
CA ILE A 432 -3.01 13.90 -11.32
C ILE A 432 -4.08 13.83 -10.22
N ASN A 433 -3.73 13.28 -9.05
CA ASN A 433 -4.63 13.22 -7.90
C ASN A 433 -4.73 14.61 -7.26
N GLN A 434 -5.97 15.12 -7.17
CA GLN A 434 -6.23 16.45 -6.61
C GLN A 434 -6.52 16.42 -5.11
N GLN A 435 -7.13 15.34 -4.60
CA GLN A 435 -7.45 15.17 -3.18
C GLN A 435 -6.27 14.57 -2.43
N ARG A 436 -5.25 15.40 -2.18
CA ARG A 436 -4.03 15.04 -1.46
C ARG A 436 -3.40 16.26 -0.77
N HIS A 437 -2.56 16.02 0.21
CA HIS A 437 -1.69 17.07 0.73
C HIS A 437 -0.67 17.47 -0.33
N GLN A 438 -0.54 18.79 -0.54
CA GLN A 438 0.42 19.31 -1.52
C GLN A 438 1.85 19.09 -1.00
N LYS A 439 2.54 18.11 -1.59
CA LYS A 439 3.93 17.82 -1.33
C LYS A 439 4.63 17.43 -2.61
N LYS A 440 5.87 17.89 -2.78
CA LYS A 440 6.75 17.50 -3.88
C LYS A 440 8.00 16.84 -3.28
N MET A 441 8.20 15.56 -3.59
CA MET A 441 9.38 14.83 -3.15
C MET A 441 10.61 15.27 -3.89
N LYS A 442 11.75 15.35 -3.18
CA LYS A 442 13.07 15.74 -3.72
C LYS A 442 14.04 14.61 -3.50
N ALA A 443 14.73 14.17 -4.54
CA ALA A 443 15.76 13.15 -4.43
C ALA A 443 17.09 13.75 -3.93
N GLN A 444 17.91 12.91 -3.30
CA GLN A 444 19.22 13.30 -2.81
C GLN A 444 20.33 13.08 -3.85
N TYR A 445 20.10 12.22 -4.84
CA TYR A 445 21.06 11.88 -5.88
C TYR A 445 20.35 11.62 -7.21
N SER A 446 21.12 11.59 -8.29
CA SER A 446 20.67 11.30 -9.65
C SER A 446 21.55 10.21 -10.25
N ILE A 447 21.03 9.48 -11.23
CA ILE A 447 21.74 8.44 -11.96
C ILE A 447 21.61 8.68 -13.48
N PRO A 448 22.54 8.15 -14.31
CA PRO A 448 22.49 8.37 -15.76
C PRO A 448 21.36 7.60 -16.48
N PHE A 449 20.67 6.69 -15.77
CA PHE A 449 19.60 5.89 -16.34
C PHE A 449 18.25 6.58 -16.22
N LYS A 450 17.40 6.44 -17.24
CA LYS A 450 16.05 7.00 -17.26
C LYS A 450 15.00 5.92 -17.13
N PRO A 451 13.84 6.21 -16.50
CA PRO A 451 12.74 5.27 -16.45
C PRO A 451 12.25 4.91 -17.86
N ILE A 452 11.83 3.68 -18.04
CA ILE A 452 11.27 3.16 -19.27
C ILE A 452 9.79 2.85 -19.05
N LEU A 453 8.94 3.31 -19.95
CA LEU A 453 7.52 3.00 -19.99
C LEU A 453 7.27 1.98 -21.09
N PHE A 454 6.69 0.85 -20.75
CA PHE A 454 6.26 -0.17 -21.70
C PHE A 454 4.79 -0.51 -21.49
N TYR A 455 4.16 -1.12 -22.50
CA TYR A 455 2.72 -1.32 -22.57
C TYR A 455 2.42 -2.80 -22.80
N PRO A 456 2.44 -3.64 -21.79
CA PRO A 456 2.05 -5.05 -21.91
C PRO A 456 0.54 -5.15 -22.15
N TYR A 457 0.12 -6.20 -22.84
CA TYR A 457 -1.29 -6.50 -23.06
C TYR A 457 -1.93 -7.17 -21.85
N ASP A 458 -1.18 -8.09 -21.23
CA ASP A 458 -1.58 -8.83 -20.04
C ASP A 458 -0.38 -9.09 -19.12
N GLU A 459 -0.63 -9.74 -18.00
CA GLU A 459 0.40 -10.05 -17.00
C GLU A 459 1.46 -11.04 -17.51
N GLU A 460 1.10 -11.90 -18.48
CA GLU A 460 2.01 -12.88 -19.07
C GLU A 460 3.00 -12.21 -20.02
N GLU A 461 2.51 -11.26 -20.83
CA GLU A 461 3.37 -10.41 -21.67
C GLU A 461 4.27 -9.52 -20.81
N GLU A 462 3.74 -8.91 -19.71
CA GLU A 462 4.52 -8.12 -18.77
C GLU A 462 5.68 -8.94 -18.19
N ALA A 463 5.39 -10.12 -17.68
CA ALA A 463 6.41 -11.01 -17.14
C ALA A 463 7.45 -11.41 -18.20
N THR A 464 7.01 -11.67 -19.43
CA THR A 464 7.88 -12.03 -20.55
C THR A 464 8.80 -10.87 -20.93
N MET A 465 8.27 -9.65 -21.01
CA MET A 465 9.05 -8.43 -21.32
C MET A 465 10.13 -8.18 -20.27
N ILE A 466 9.80 -8.34 -18.97
CA ILE A 466 10.76 -8.18 -17.87
C ILE A 466 11.84 -9.25 -17.89
N LEU A 467 11.47 -10.52 -18.15
CA LEU A 467 12.42 -11.64 -18.13
C LEU A 467 13.34 -11.69 -19.35
N THR A 468 12.99 -11.00 -20.43
CA THR A 468 13.76 -11.00 -21.68
C THR A 468 14.87 -9.94 -21.67
N ASP A 469 14.73 -8.92 -20.83
CA ASP A 469 15.75 -7.89 -20.58
C ASP A 469 16.80 -8.34 -19.56
#